data_b7331c12022a422ace669a13e3a8cc35
#
_entry.id   b7331c12022a422ace669a13e3a8cc35
#
_cell.length_a   1.000
_cell.length_b   1.000
_cell.length_c   1.000
_cell.angle_alpha   90.00
_cell.angle_beta   90.00
_cell.angle_gamma   90.00
#
_symmetry.space_group_name_H-M   'P 1'
#
loop_
_entity.id
_entity.type
_entity.pdbx_description
1 polymer ?
#
loop_
_entity_poly.entity_id
_entity_poly.type
_entity_poly.pdbx_seq_one_letter_code
_entity_poly.pdbx_strand_id
1 'polypeptide(L)'
;GLSASRKLCELGICTVALLTGAHYEYHHHAPDFLNAGGTQAELDGLERAIANNPASGVHEEAFDQMSKWVVQYAAQMTLNVKVDSDLFKHLHGRLSNTEIVELTTAIAAYNMVARLLVALEITPEEK
;
A
#
# COMPACT_ATOMS: atom_id res chain seq x y z
N GLY A 1 3.52 -17.55 -12.06
CA GLY A 1 2.98 -16.25 -11.71
C GLY A 1 3.43 -15.80 -10.35
N LEU A 2 3.05 -14.61 -9.97
CA LEU A 2 3.37 -14.10 -8.64
C LEU A 2 2.56 -14.88 -7.60
N SER A 3 3.22 -15.23 -6.50
CA SER A 3 2.56 -15.87 -5.38
C SER A 3 1.64 -14.90 -4.66
N ALA A 4 2.10 -13.68 -4.44
CA ALA A 4 1.28 -12.65 -3.84
C ALA A 4 0.31 -12.08 -4.87
N SER A 5 -0.89 -11.74 -4.42
CA SER A 5 -1.86 -11.08 -5.27
C SER A 5 -1.29 -9.75 -5.77
N ARG A 6 -1.36 -9.54 -7.08
CA ARG A 6 -1.00 -8.24 -7.66
C ARG A 6 -1.86 -7.14 -7.07
N LYS A 7 -3.13 -7.44 -6.83
CA LYS A 7 -4.05 -6.47 -6.23
C LYS A 7 -3.54 -5.99 -4.87
N LEU A 8 -3.10 -6.93 -4.02
CA LEU A 8 -2.60 -6.58 -2.69
C LEU A 8 -1.30 -5.78 -2.77
N CYS A 9 -0.40 -6.16 -3.67
CA CYS A 9 0.85 -5.41 -3.86
C CYS A 9 0.57 -3.99 -4.34
N GLU A 10 -0.31 -3.82 -5.33
CA GLU A 10 -0.68 -2.49 -5.83
C GLU A 10 -1.40 -1.68 -4.76
N LEU A 11 -2.21 -2.33 -3.92
CA LEU A 11 -2.86 -1.65 -2.81
C LEU A 11 -1.81 -1.09 -1.83
N GLY A 12 -0.80 -1.89 -1.51
CA GLY A 12 0.31 -1.45 -0.66
C GLY A 12 1.06 -0.27 -1.27
N ILE A 13 1.35 -0.34 -2.57
CA ILE A 13 2.03 0.73 -3.31
C ILE A 13 1.22 2.01 -3.29
N CYS A 14 -0.08 1.92 -3.57
CA CYS A 14 -0.97 3.09 -3.53
C CYS A 14 -1.03 3.71 -2.13
N THR A 15 -1.01 2.88 -1.10
CA THR A 15 -0.98 3.36 0.29
C THR A 15 0.27 4.18 0.56
N VAL A 16 1.44 3.66 0.16
CA VAL A 16 2.71 4.38 0.31
C VAL A 16 2.66 5.71 -0.44
N ALA A 17 2.18 5.68 -1.68
CA ALA A 17 2.14 6.88 -2.52
C ALA A 17 1.31 7.99 -1.87
N LEU A 18 0.13 7.65 -1.35
CA LEU A 18 -0.73 8.64 -0.69
C LEU A 18 -0.13 9.17 0.60
N LEU A 19 0.47 8.27 1.41
CA LEU A 19 1.06 8.67 2.69
C LEU A 19 2.28 9.56 2.53
N THR A 20 3.05 9.36 1.47
CA THR A 20 4.29 10.11 1.23
C THR A 20 4.07 11.35 0.36
N GLY A 21 2.86 11.58 -0.12
CA GLY A 21 2.57 12.69 -1.02
C GLY A 21 3.14 12.51 -2.42
N ALA A 22 3.46 11.29 -2.80
CA ALA A 22 3.97 10.99 -4.14
C ALA A 22 2.81 10.84 -5.13
N HIS A 23 2.21 11.97 -5.49
CA HIS A 23 0.99 12.00 -6.29
C HIS A 23 1.17 11.36 -7.67
N TYR A 24 2.34 11.51 -8.27
CA TYR A 24 2.61 10.91 -9.56
C TYR A 24 2.56 9.38 -9.47
N GLU A 25 3.16 8.82 -8.42
CA GLU A 25 3.16 7.37 -8.21
C GLU A 25 1.75 6.85 -7.97
N TYR A 26 0.96 7.59 -7.20
CA TYR A 26 -0.44 7.20 -6.98
C TYR A 26 -1.22 7.24 -8.30
N HIS A 27 -1.05 8.30 -9.08
CA HIS A 27 -1.74 8.45 -10.36
C HIS A 27 -1.34 7.35 -11.34
N HIS A 28 -0.10 6.89 -11.26
CA HIS A 28 0.41 5.82 -12.11
C HIS A 28 -0.08 4.44 -11.67
N HIS A 29 -0.13 4.19 -10.37
CA HIS A 29 -0.45 2.86 -9.84
C HIS A 29 -1.93 2.61 -9.54
N ALA A 30 -2.74 3.64 -9.40
CA ALA A 30 -4.17 3.46 -9.21
C ALA A 30 -4.81 2.69 -10.37
N PRO A 31 -4.49 3.00 -11.65
CA PRO A 31 -4.98 2.17 -12.75
C PRO A 31 -4.48 0.73 -12.69
N ASP A 32 -3.25 0.50 -12.24
CA ASP A 32 -2.70 -0.85 -12.10
C ASP A 32 -3.47 -1.63 -11.05
N PHE A 33 -3.86 -0.97 -9.94
CA PHE A 33 -4.69 -1.58 -8.92
C PHE A 33 -6.05 -2.00 -9.49
N LEU A 34 -6.70 -1.12 -10.26
CA LEU A 34 -7.98 -1.43 -10.90
C LEU A 34 -7.82 -2.61 -11.88
N ASN A 35 -6.74 -2.63 -12.66
CA ASN A 35 -6.48 -3.71 -13.61
C ASN A 35 -6.19 -5.03 -12.92
N ALA A 36 -5.72 -4.99 -11.68
CA ALA A 36 -5.43 -6.18 -10.89
C ALA A 36 -6.66 -6.72 -10.13
N GLY A 37 -7.82 -6.11 -10.34
CA GLY A 37 -9.08 -6.55 -9.73
C GLY A 37 -9.59 -5.62 -8.64
N GLY A 38 -8.95 -4.50 -8.42
CA GLY A 38 -9.42 -3.50 -7.47
C GLY A 38 -10.62 -2.73 -8.01
N THR A 39 -11.27 -1.99 -7.14
CA THR A 39 -12.45 -1.19 -7.50
C THR A 39 -12.22 0.28 -7.14
N GLN A 40 -13.00 1.14 -7.81
CA GLN A 40 -12.99 2.57 -7.48
C GLN A 40 -13.45 2.81 -6.04
N ALA A 41 -14.42 2.03 -5.58
CA ALA A 41 -14.87 2.12 -4.18
C ALA A 41 -13.73 1.86 -3.21
N GLU A 42 -12.85 0.91 -3.53
CA GLU A 42 -11.67 0.63 -2.71
C GLU A 42 -10.66 1.80 -2.75
N LEU A 43 -10.45 2.40 -3.91
CA LEU A 43 -9.57 3.57 -3.99
C LEU A 43 -10.13 4.74 -3.19
N ASP A 44 -11.43 4.99 -3.27
CA ASP A 44 -12.08 6.03 -2.49
C ASP A 44 -11.95 5.73 -0.99
N GLY A 45 -12.13 4.47 -0.62
CA GLY A 45 -11.93 4.01 0.76
C GLY A 45 -10.50 4.20 1.24
N LEU A 46 -9.54 3.95 0.35
CA LEU A 46 -8.13 4.17 0.68
C LEU A 46 -7.86 5.63 1.00
N GLU A 47 -8.36 6.55 0.19
CA GLU A 47 -8.17 7.97 0.44
C GLU A 47 -8.77 8.39 1.78
N ARG A 48 -9.95 7.85 2.14
CA ARG A 48 -10.53 8.12 3.46
C ARG A 48 -9.69 7.52 4.58
N ALA A 49 -9.18 6.30 4.39
CA ALA A 49 -8.34 5.65 5.39
C ALA A 49 -7.06 6.45 5.65
N ILE A 50 -6.45 6.99 4.60
CA ILE A 50 -5.23 7.80 4.73
C ILE A 50 -5.49 9.02 5.61
N ALA A 51 -6.68 9.60 5.52
CA ALA A 51 -7.05 10.77 6.33
C ALA A 51 -7.36 10.40 7.80
N ASN A 52 -7.51 9.11 8.12
CA ASN A 52 -7.96 8.66 9.42
C ASN A 52 -6.97 7.72 10.13
N ASN A 53 -5.69 8.08 10.10
CA ASN A 53 -4.64 7.36 10.82
C ASN A 53 -4.61 5.87 10.53
N PRO A 54 -4.26 5.48 9.29
CA PRO A 54 -4.37 4.08 8.87
C PRO A 54 -3.39 3.13 9.59
N ALA A 55 -2.32 3.65 10.17
CA ALA A 55 -1.37 2.83 10.92
C ALA A 55 -2.02 2.25 12.18
N SER A 56 -3.00 2.92 12.75
CA SER A 56 -3.72 2.45 13.95
C SER A 56 -4.84 1.48 13.62
N GLY A 57 -5.29 1.43 12.40
CA GLY A 57 -6.35 0.53 11.97
C GLY A 57 -7.11 1.11 10.80
N VAL A 58 -7.71 0.23 10.01
CA VAL A 58 -8.46 0.61 8.82
C VAL A 58 -9.88 0.05 8.95
N HIS A 59 -10.86 0.93 8.84
CA HIS A 59 -12.26 0.60 9.12
C HIS A 59 -13.19 0.84 7.92
N GLU A 60 -12.63 0.99 6.72
CA GLU A 60 -13.41 1.24 5.51
C GLU A 60 -14.13 -0.01 5.06
N GLU A 61 -15.44 0.11 4.87
CA GLU A 61 -16.29 -1.03 4.48
C GLU A 61 -15.98 -1.55 3.08
N ALA A 62 -15.41 -0.71 2.21
CA ALA A 62 -15.04 -1.12 0.87
C ALA A 62 -13.98 -2.21 0.86
N PHE A 63 -13.21 -2.36 1.94
CA PHE A 63 -12.13 -3.34 2.04
C PHE A 63 -12.57 -4.60 2.77
N ASP A 64 -12.13 -5.76 2.26
CA ASP A 64 -12.18 -6.99 3.04
C ASP A 64 -11.09 -6.94 4.10
N GLN A 65 -11.08 -7.92 5.00
CA GLN A 65 -10.16 -7.92 6.13
C GLN A 65 -8.70 -7.96 5.68
N MET A 66 -8.37 -8.75 4.67
CA MET A 66 -7.00 -8.83 4.16
C MET A 66 -6.54 -7.48 3.62
N SER A 67 -7.38 -6.80 2.86
CA SER A 67 -7.06 -5.47 2.33
C SER A 67 -6.86 -4.45 3.44
N LYS A 68 -7.67 -4.50 4.49
CA LYS A 68 -7.49 -3.64 5.67
C LYS A 68 -6.12 -3.85 6.30
N TRP A 69 -5.72 -5.12 6.48
CA TRP A 69 -4.42 -5.44 7.05
C TRP A 69 -3.27 -4.97 6.15
N VAL A 70 -3.41 -5.11 4.83
CA VAL A 70 -2.36 -4.66 3.90
C VAL A 70 -2.17 -3.14 3.97
N VAL A 71 -3.26 -2.39 4.01
CA VAL A 71 -3.19 -0.92 4.13
C VAL A 71 -2.53 -0.54 5.46
N GLN A 72 -2.94 -1.17 6.55
CA GLN A 72 -2.35 -0.92 7.86
C GLN A 72 -0.86 -1.27 7.89
N TYR A 73 -0.49 -2.39 7.29
CA TYR A 73 0.89 -2.85 7.20
C TYR A 73 1.75 -1.85 6.45
N ALA A 74 1.29 -1.43 5.27
CA ALA A 74 2.00 -0.43 4.48
C ALA A 74 2.12 0.89 5.24
N ALA A 75 1.07 1.30 5.95
CA ALA A 75 1.09 2.52 6.74
C ALA A 75 2.11 2.43 7.89
N GLN A 76 2.15 1.32 8.60
CA GLN A 76 3.10 1.15 9.68
C GLN A 76 4.54 1.13 9.15
N MET A 77 4.80 0.41 8.07
CA MET A 77 6.13 0.41 7.45
C MET A 77 6.55 1.83 7.04
N THR A 78 5.63 2.60 6.48
CA THR A 78 5.93 3.92 5.96
C THR A 78 6.12 4.96 7.05
N LEU A 79 5.26 4.94 8.07
CA LEU A 79 5.23 5.96 9.11
C LEU A 79 6.07 5.60 10.33
N ASN A 80 6.13 4.32 10.68
CA ASN A 80 6.73 3.87 11.94
C ASN A 80 7.98 3.00 11.73
N VAL A 81 8.23 2.56 10.52
CA VAL A 81 9.25 1.55 10.16
C VAL A 81 8.90 0.19 10.75
N LYS A 82 8.67 0.13 12.07
CA LYS A 82 8.32 -1.09 12.77
C LYS A 82 6.84 -1.41 12.59
N VAL A 83 6.55 -2.69 12.40
CA VAL A 83 5.19 -3.21 12.28
C VAL A 83 4.80 -3.92 13.57
N ASP A 84 3.55 -3.74 14.01
CA ASP A 84 3.03 -4.44 15.19
C ASP A 84 3.09 -5.95 14.98
N SER A 85 3.54 -6.67 16.01
CA SER A 85 3.68 -8.12 15.96
C SER A 85 2.36 -8.82 15.65
N ASP A 86 1.26 -8.34 16.22
CA ASP A 86 -0.05 -8.95 15.98
C ASP A 86 -0.48 -8.79 14.54
N LEU A 87 -0.26 -7.62 13.95
CA LEU A 87 -0.57 -7.38 12.54
C LEU A 87 0.25 -8.30 11.64
N PHE A 88 1.55 -8.41 11.93
CA PHE A 88 2.42 -9.30 11.17
C PHE A 88 1.94 -10.76 11.25
N LYS A 89 1.53 -11.21 12.45
CA LYS A 89 1.01 -12.56 12.63
C LYS A 89 -0.27 -12.80 11.84
N HIS A 90 -1.16 -11.82 11.78
CA HIS A 90 -2.39 -11.93 10.99
C HIS A 90 -2.06 -12.13 9.51
N LEU A 91 -1.14 -11.33 8.98
CA LEU A 91 -0.72 -11.46 7.58
C LEU A 91 -0.04 -12.80 7.34
N HIS A 92 0.87 -13.19 8.21
CA HIS A 92 1.60 -14.45 8.08
C HIS A 92 0.69 -15.66 8.18
N GLY A 93 -0.44 -15.53 8.86
CA GLY A 93 -1.44 -16.59 8.96
C GLY A 93 -2.24 -16.80 7.68
N ARG A 94 -2.20 -15.84 6.77
CA ARG A 94 -2.97 -15.89 5.51
C ARG A 94 -2.09 -15.95 4.28
N LEU A 95 -0.85 -15.52 4.38
CA LEU A 95 0.09 -15.44 3.27
C LEU A 95 1.27 -16.38 3.52
N SER A 96 1.79 -16.98 2.46
CA SER A 96 3.02 -17.76 2.57
C SER A 96 4.21 -16.85 2.83
N ASN A 97 5.35 -17.45 3.20
CA ASN A 97 6.59 -16.69 3.37
C ASN A 97 6.95 -15.93 2.10
N THR A 98 6.82 -16.58 0.94
CA THR A 98 7.11 -15.95 -0.34
C THR A 98 6.20 -14.76 -0.59
N GLU A 99 4.90 -14.91 -0.33
CA GLU A 99 3.93 -13.84 -0.53
C GLU A 99 4.20 -12.65 0.39
N ILE A 100 4.55 -12.91 1.66
CA ILE A 100 4.89 -11.84 2.60
C ILE A 100 6.14 -11.09 2.14
N VAL A 101 7.17 -11.82 1.69
CA VAL A 101 8.39 -11.18 1.20
C VAL A 101 8.11 -10.35 -0.04
N GLU A 102 7.30 -10.85 -0.97
CA GLU A 102 6.94 -10.09 -2.17
C GLU A 102 6.17 -8.81 -1.81
N LEU A 103 5.17 -8.92 -0.94
CA LEU A 103 4.39 -7.76 -0.50
C LEU A 103 5.26 -6.74 0.22
N THR A 104 6.08 -7.21 1.16
CA THR A 104 6.97 -6.33 1.94
C THR A 104 7.98 -5.63 1.03
N THR A 105 8.53 -6.37 0.07
CA THR A 105 9.49 -5.81 -0.89
C THR A 105 8.84 -4.73 -1.75
N ALA A 106 7.62 -4.97 -2.22
CA ALA A 106 6.92 -3.97 -3.02
C ALA A 106 6.71 -2.68 -2.21
N ILE A 107 6.26 -2.80 -0.97
CA ILE A 107 6.04 -1.64 -0.10
C ILE A 107 7.36 -0.92 0.17
N ALA A 108 8.41 -1.66 0.49
CA ALA A 108 9.73 -1.07 0.79
C ALA A 108 10.32 -0.38 -0.43
N ALA A 109 10.22 -1.01 -1.61
CA ALA A 109 10.76 -0.45 -2.85
C ALA A 109 10.09 0.88 -3.18
N TYR A 110 8.77 0.96 -3.04
CA TYR A 110 8.06 2.20 -3.34
C TYR A 110 8.21 3.25 -2.25
N ASN A 111 8.52 2.86 -1.01
CA ASN A 111 8.97 3.81 0.00
C ASN A 111 10.29 4.47 -0.45
N MET A 112 11.20 3.68 -0.99
CA MET A 112 12.46 4.22 -1.52
C MET A 112 12.20 5.20 -2.67
N VAL A 113 11.41 4.78 -3.66
CA VAL A 113 11.12 5.60 -4.83
C VAL A 113 10.41 6.89 -4.42
N ALA A 114 9.37 6.79 -3.60
CA ALA A 114 8.59 7.96 -3.18
C ALA A 114 9.46 8.96 -2.42
N ARG A 115 10.30 8.47 -1.50
CA ARG A 115 11.13 9.35 -0.68
C ARG A 115 12.21 10.04 -1.51
N LEU A 116 12.78 9.34 -2.50
CA LEU A 116 13.71 9.95 -3.45
C LEU A 116 13.04 11.06 -4.25
N LEU A 117 11.90 10.76 -4.85
CA LEU A 117 11.20 11.73 -5.71
C LEU A 117 10.77 12.97 -4.94
N VAL A 118 10.21 12.78 -3.75
CA VAL A 118 9.71 13.90 -2.95
C VAL A 118 10.87 14.71 -2.37
N ALA A 119 11.88 14.05 -1.82
CA ALA A 119 13.02 14.75 -1.22
C ALA A 119 13.81 15.57 -2.24
N LEU A 120 13.99 15.03 -3.43
CA LEU A 120 14.73 15.70 -4.49
C LEU A 120 13.87 16.63 -5.34
N GLU A 121 12.59 16.72 -5.01
CA GLU A 121 11.62 17.54 -5.73
C GLU A 121 11.59 17.21 -7.23
N ILE A 122 11.75 15.93 -7.54
CA ILE A 122 11.67 15.46 -8.91
C ILE A 122 10.20 15.35 -9.29
N THR A 123 9.82 16.10 -10.31
CA THR A 123 8.49 16.02 -10.88
C THR A 123 8.61 15.33 -12.22
N PRO A 124 8.04 14.15 -12.38
CA PRO A 124 8.08 13.47 -13.67
C PRO A 124 7.43 14.35 -14.72
N GLU A 125 8.05 14.42 -15.89
CA GLU A 125 7.51 15.20 -16.99
C GLU A 125 6.24 14.54 -17.51
N GLU A 126 5.26 15.36 -17.82
CA GLU A 126 4.07 14.90 -18.50
C GLU A 126 4.40 14.74 -19.98
N LYS A 127 4.08 13.60 -20.52
CA LYS A 127 4.32 13.32 -21.93
C LYS A 127 3.01 13.20 -22.67
#